data_bcbd8ab32edfb8c03941517c7ec88510
#
_entry.id   bcbd8ab32edfb8c03941517c7ec88510
#
_cell.length_a   1.000
_cell.length_b   1.000
_cell.length_c   1.000
_cell.angle_alpha   90.00
_cell.angle_beta   90.00
_cell.angle_gamma   90.00
#
_symmetry.space_group_name_H-M   'P 1'
#
loop_
_entity.id
_entity.type
_entity.pdbx_description
1 polymer ?
#
loop_
_entity_poly.entity_id
_entity_poly.type
_entity_poly.pdbx_seq_one_letter_code
_entity_poly.pdbx_strand_id
1 'polypeptide(L)'
;LVNQTLTEYLKEKNSLEFLDDISMPAYVVNRARTIVFWNRAARELTGYMPQEVVGKRCAEQVLNHVDKTGIPLCSTDLCPLYQSMKNGSPVQLPFSVYGLTKSGKRKPFSIFGLPIKTEDGEVLGGIELFTDAENADKDMSLAIKIQQAFVPKDEEHIEFFYRPSAGLGGDMIYYNFPWIGIIDISGHGVAASLISMLLRTVVDTVIAYEPHINNIPFLIENELTKYQLEGLYFTGIIGKLEGSKYKFIDIGHPSPINIATSQVLETNNVIPVGFGFSEEYSDDVVNVYDLNDGPLFIYTDGISELETKDGMLGSEGLAKIVSKDDNLSSIYLKTLKLRKSPVQSDDVTMILLRNPIPTR
;
A
#
# COMPACT_ATOMS: atom_id res chain seq x y z
N LEU A 1 38.75 14.91 -27.55
CA LEU A 1 37.37 14.97 -27.04
C LEU A 1 37.28 16.10 -26.05
N VAL A 2 36.68 17.22 -26.46
CA VAL A 2 36.51 18.43 -25.64
C VAL A 2 35.50 18.04 -24.53
N ASN A 3 35.87 18.27 -23.26
CA ASN A 3 34.98 18.16 -22.11
C ASN A 3 33.87 19.22 -22.27
N GLN A 4 32.78 18.88 -22.96
CA GLN A 4 31.63 19.74 -23.11
C GLN A 4 30.95 19.92 -21.75
N THR A 5 30.78 21.18 -21.33
CA THR A 5 30.08 21.44 -20.08
C THR A 5 28.57 21.20 -20.29
N LEU A 6 27.87 20.81 -19.22
CA LEU A 6 26.42 20.63 -19.26
C LEU A 6 25.70 21.87 -19.84
N THR A 7 26.14 23.08 -19.51
CA THR A 7 25.56 24.34 -19.96
C THR A 7 25.72 24.56 -21.46
N GLU A 8 26.88 24.18 -22.02
CA GLU A 8 27.13 24.26 -23.47
C GLU A 8 26.26 23.23 -24.22
N TYR A 9 26.20 22.00 -23.72
CA TYR A 9 25.34 20.95 -24.29
C TYR A 9 23.86 21.34 -24.33
N LEU A 10 23.32 21.92 -23.26
CA LEU A 10 21.92 22.38 -23.22
C LEU A 10 21.63 23.56 -24.11
N LYS A 11 22.59 24.48 -24.30
CA LYS A 11 22.48 25.61 -25.24
C LYS A 11 22.47 25.12 -26.68
N GLU A 12 23.35 24.22 -27.05
CA GLU A 12 23.43 23.67 -28.42
C GLU A 12 22.15 22.91 -28.80
N LYS A 13 21.44 22.30 -27.83
CA LYS A 13 20.17 21.59 -28.08
C LYS A 13 18.93 22.49 -27.95
N ASN A 14 19.06 23.79 -27.69
CA ASN A 14 17.96 24.73 -27.39
C ASN A 14 17.03 24.27 -26.27
N SER A 15 17.54 23.42 -25.37
CA SER A 15 16.74 22.77 -24.35
C SER A 15 16.34 23.70 -23.20
N LEU A 16 17.10 24.77 -22.95
CA LEU A 16 16.83 25.70 -21.84
C LEU A 16 15.60 26.56 -22.10
N GLU A 17 15.36 27.03 -23.36
CA GLU A 17 14.18 27.79 -23.71
C GLU A 17 12.94 26.92 -23.56
N PHE A 18 12.98 25.71 -24.07
CA PHE A 18 11.89 24.73 -23.88
C PHE A 18 11.59 24.48 -22.39
N LEU A 19 12.62 24.28 -21.56
CA LEU A 19 12.45 24.07 -20.13
C LEU A 19 11.89 25.29 -19.39
N ASP A 20 12.13 26.51 -19.88
CA ASP A 20 11.55 27.72 -19.28
C ASP A 20 10.07 27.90 -19.64
N ASP A 21 9.67 27.45 -20.83
CA ASP A 21 8.32 27.60 -21.35
C ASP A 21 7.33 26.54 -20.81
N ILE A 22 7.82 25.40 -20.33
CA ILE A 22 6.92 24.40 -19.76
C ILE A 22 6.29 24.90 -18.46
N SER A 23 5.01 24.56 -18.27
CA SER A 23 4.26 24.93 -17.04
C SER A 23 4.65 24.11 -15.81
N MET A 24 5.49 23.10 -15.98
CA MET A 24 5.94 22.22 -14.91
C MET A 24 7.19 22.80 -14.25
N PRO A 25 7.19 23.00 -12.92
CA PRO A 25 8.36 23.38 -12.17
C PRO A 25 9.54 22.45 -12.42
N ALA A 26 10.67 23.03 -12.83
CA ALA A 26 11.87 22.29 -13.22
C ALA A 26 13.15 23.03 -12.83
N TYR A 27 14.18 22.27 -12.48
CA TYR A 27 15.53 22.77 -12.39
C TYR A 27 16.54 21.73 -12.88
N VAL A 28 17.69 22.22 -13.29
CA VAL A 28 18.80 21.40 -13.80
C VAL A 28 19.99 21.53 -12.88
N VAL A 29 20.64 20.40 -12.62
CA VAL A 29 21.91 20.34 -11.88
C VAL A 29 23.01 19.69 -12.71
N ASN A 30 24.25 20.09 -12.46
CA ASN A 30 25.42 19.36 -12.93
C ASN A 30 25.71 18.09 -12.10
N ARG A 31 26.77 17.35 -12.43
CA ARG A 31 27.18 16.14 -11.68
C ARG A 31 27.42 16.39 -10.19
N ALA A 32 27.88 17.60 -9.81
CA ALA A 32 28.10 17.97 -8.41
C ALA A 32 26.80 18.37 -7.70
N ARG A 33 25.65 18.28 -8.39
CA ARG A 33 24.33 18.72 -7.92
C ARG A 33 24.24 20.22 -7.67
N THR A 34 25.05 21.00 -8.35
CA THR A 34 24.95 22.46 -8.40
C THR A 34 23.88 22.84 -9.42
N ILE A 35 22.93 23.68 -9.02
CA ILE A 35 21.85 24.17 -9.88
C ILE A 35 22.46 25.05 -10.96
N VAL A 36 22.21 24.72 -12.22
CA VAL A 36 22.66 25.49 -13.40
C VAL A 36 21.51 26.16 -14.13
N PHE A 37 20.28 25.74 -13.87
CA PHE A 37 19.08 26.31 -14.44
C PHE A 37 17.89 26.16 -13.49
N TRP A 38 16.98 27.14 -13.49
CA TRP A 38 15.78 27.22 -12.68
C TRP A 38 14.68 27.89 -13.47
N ASN A 39 13.62 27.17 -13.83
CA ASN A 39 12.60 27.69 -14.73
C ASN A 39 11.59 28.62 -14.05
N ARG A 40 10.77 29.26 -14.86
CA ARG A 40 9.73 30.19 -14.43
C ARG A 40 8.72 29.52 -13.49
N ALA A 41 8.24 28.32 -13.83
CA ALA A 41 7.27 27.61 -13.02
C ALA A 41 7.84 27.22 -11.62
N ALA A 42 9.10 26.84 -11.54
CA ALA A 42 9.77 26.58 -10.25
C ALA A 42 9.87 27.85 -9.39
N ARG A 43 10.15 29.01 -10.01
CA ARG A 43 10.12 30.29 -9.32
C ARG A 43 8.73 30.60 -8.75
N GLU A 44 7.69 30.42 -9.55
CA GLU A 44 6.30 30.72 -9.15
C GLU A 44 5.84 29.82 -7.98
N LEU A 45 6.18 28.52 -8.04
CA LEU A 45 5.77 27.57 -7.02
C LEU A 45 6.54 27.74 -5.69
N THR A 46 7.86 27.99 -5.75
CA THR A 46 8.74 27.99 -4.57
C THR A 46 9.04 29.39 -4.02
N GLY A 47 8.88 30.43 -4.86
CA GLY A 47 9.25 31.81 -4.55
C GLY A 47 10.73 32.16 -4.72
N TYR A 48 11.61 31.17 -5.02
CA TYR A 48 13.01 31.45 -5.28
C TYR A 48 13.24 32.02 -6.68
N MET A 49 14.03 33.10 -6.76
CA MET A 49 14.46 33.65 -8.07
C MET A 49 15.66 32.86 -8.58
N PRO A 50 15.83 32.69 -9.91
CA PRO A 50 16.97 32.00 -10.49
C PRO A 50 18.33 32.50 -9.98
N GLN A 51 18.47 33.83 -9.81
CA GLN A 51 19.70 34.46 -9.30
C GLN A 51 20.05 34.11 -7.87
N GLU A 52 19.06 33.61 -7.10
CA GLU A 52 19.24 33.23 -5.72
C GLU A 52 19.68 31.76 -5.57
N VAL A 53 19.41 30.92 -6.57
CA VAL A 53 19.59 29.49 -6.50
C VAL A 53 20.62 28.92 -7.46
N VAL A 54 20.78 29.52 -8.64
CA VAL A 54 21.80 29.09 -9.62
C VAL A 54 23.19 29.27 -9.01
N GLY A 55 24.02 28.26 -9.15
CA GLY A 55 25.36 28.19 -8.53
C GLY A 55 25.37 27.58 -7.14
N LYS A 56 24.22 27.34 -6.51
CA LYS A 56 24.11 26.66 -5.21
C LYS A 56 23.81 25.17 -5.38
N ARG A 57 24.20 24.38 -4.40
CA ARG A 57 23.79 22.98 -4.37
C ARG A 57 22.32 22.88 -3.90
N CYS A 58 21.55 22.03 -4.56
CA CYS A 58 20.13 21.84 -4.23
C CYS A 58 19.89 21.44 -2.76
N ALA A 59 20.84 20.75 -2.13
CA ALA A 59 20.82 20.38 -0.71
C ALA A 59 21.12 21.54 0.26
N GLU A 60 21.66 22.65 -0.23
CA GLU A 60 22.14 23.76 0.60
C GLU A 60 21.18 24.94 0.49
N GLN A 61 20.20 25.02 1.42
CA GLN A 61 19.27 26.15 1.57
C GLN A 61 18.29 26.41 0.40
N VAL A 62 18.28 25.52 -0.60
CA VAL A 62 17.25 25.54 -1.65
C VAL A 62 16.41 24.33 -1.43
N LEU A 63 15.28 24.12 -1.70
CA LEU A 63 14.37 22.97 -1.47
C LEU A 63 14.72 22.04 -0.28
N ASN A 64 15.95 21.60 -0.13
CA ASN A 64 16.45 20.76 0.98
C ASN A 64 15.43 19.71 1.41
N HIS A 65 15.18 18.74 0.50
CA HIS A 65 14.10 17.77 0.61
C HIS A 65 14.23 16.88 1.85
N VAL A 66 13.11 16.69 2.52
CA VAL A 66 12.96 15.74 3.61
C VAL A 66 11.73 14.85 3.33
N ASP A 67 11.65 13.71 3.99
CA ASP A 67 10.44 12.91 4.01
C ASP A 67 9.36 13.54 4.94
N LYS A 68 8.20 12.90 5.06
CA LYS A 68 7.11 13.36 5.91
C LYS A 68 7.45 13.41 7.42
N THR A 69 8.51 12.71 7.84
CA THR A 69 8.98 12.67 9.23
C THR A 69 10.08 13.71 9.51
N GLY A 70 10.56 14.40 8.47
CA GLY A 70 11.62 15.38 8.54
C GLY A 70 13.02 14.81 8.31
N ILE A 71 13.15 13.54 7.92
CA ILE A 71 14.43 12.91 7.60
C ILE A 71 14.95 13.46 6.27
N PRO A 72 16.20 14.00 6.22
CA PRO A 72 16.79 14.54 5.00
C PRO A 72 16.95 13.46 3.93
N LEU A 73 16.49 13.76 2.71
CA LEU A 73 16.69 12.93 1.52
C LEU A 73 17.87 13.43 0.69
N CYS A 74 18.07 14.76 0.66
CA CYS A 74 19.21 15.36 -0.04
C CYS A 74 20.54 14.90 0.57
N SER A 75 21.54 14.70 -0.27
CA SER A 75 22.88 14.20 0.11
C SER A 75 22.92 12.74 0.58
N THR A 76 21.83 11.99 0.44
CA THR A 76 21.77 10.54 0.70
C THR A 76 21.51 9.77 -0.58
N ASP A 77 21.64 8.44 -0.52
CA ASP A 77 21.24 7.54 -1.62
C ASP A 77 19.71 7.51 -1.85
N LEU A 78 18.92 8.14 -0.98
CA LEU A 78 17.46 8.26 -1.16
C LEU A 78 17.06 9.45 -2.04
N CYS A 79 18.01 10.32 -2.46
CA CYS A 79 17.72 11.45 -3.33
C CYS A 79 17.36 10.98 -4.76
N PRO A 80 16.13 11.22 -5.27
CA PRO A 80 15.72 10.72 -6.58
C PRO A 80 16.54 11.28 -7.73
N LEU A 81 16.94 12.54 -7.65
CA LEU A 81 17.82 13.16 -8.63
C LEU A 81 19.22 12.53 -8.65
N TYR A 82 19.79 12.24 -7.49
CA TYR A 82 21.07 11.52 -7.39
C TYR A 82 20.96 10.10 -7.93
N GLN A 83 19.91 9.38 -7.57
CA GLN A 83 19.64 8.01 -8.06
C GLN A 83 19.49 7.99 -9.59
N SER A 84 18.78 8.95 -10.16
CA SER A 84 18.60 9.02 -11.62
C SER A 84 19.92 9.23 -12.35
N MET A 85 20.78 10.11 -11.84
CA MET A 85 22.12 10.35 -12.41
C MET A 85 23.04 9.14 -12.24
N LYS A 86 22.99 8.45 -11.08
CA LYS A 86 23.82 7.28 -10.77
C LYS A 86 23.45 6.08 -11.64
N ASN A 87 22.14 5.83 -11.78
CA ASN A 87 21.61 4.67 -12.51
C ASN A 87 21.47 4.95 -14.02
N GLY A 88 21.58 6.22 -14.41
CA GLY A 88 21.34 6.63 -15.79
C GLY A 88 19.91 6.40 -16.28
N SER A 89 18.92 6.37 -15.40
CA SER A 89 17.51 6.11 -15.70
C SER A 89 16.61 7.04 -14.90
N PRO A 90 15.38 7.33 -15.38
CA PRO A 90 14.40 8.09 -14.63
C PRO A 90 14.09 7.47 -13.27
N VAL A 91 13.88 8.32 -12.24
CA VAL A 91 13.48 7.90 -10.89
C VAL A 91 12.34 8.77 -10.41
N GLN A 92 11.25 8.13 -9.98
CA GLN A 92 10.12 8.76 -9.31
C GLN A 92 9.94 8.10 -7.95
N LEU A 93 9.69 8.90 -6.92
CA LEU A 93 9.34 8.38 -5.61
C LEU A 93 7.82 8.13 -5.54
N PRO A 94 7.39 7.05 -4.91
CA PRO A 94 5.96 6.74 -4.75
C PRO A 94 5.26 7.57 -3.67
N PHE A 95 5.97 8.53 -3.07
CA PHE A 95 5.49 9.40 -1.99
C PHE A 95 5.97 10.83 -2.17
N SER A 96 5.24 11.77 -1.56
CA SER A 96 5.61 13.18 -1.59
C SER A 96 6.84 13.48 -0.75
N VAL A 97 7.68 14.38 -1.24
CA VAL A 97 8.85 14.93 -0.54
C VAL A 97 8.55 16.35 -0.12
N TYR A 98 9.07 16.75 1.04
CA TYR A 98 8.81 18.08 1.58
C TYR A 98 9.99 19.01 1.31
N GLY A 99 9.80 19.94 0.38
CA GLY A 99 10.81 20.94 -0.01
C GLY A 99 10.61 22.26 0.72
N LEU A 100 11.73 22.91 1.09
CA LEU A 100 11.72 24.24 1.72
C LEU A 100 11.47 25.30 0.66
N THR A 101 10.43 26.12 0.82
CA THR A 101 10.15 27.27 -0.04
C THR A 101 10.85 28.54 0.52
N LYS A 102 10.92 29.60 -0.29
CA LYS A 102 11.52 30.88 0.11
C LYS A 102 10.81 31.52 1.33
N SER A 103 9.53 31.22 1.52
CA SER A 103 8.77 31.68 2.69
C SER A 103 9.18 31.00 4.02
N GLY A 104 10.11 30.04 3.97
CA GLY A 104 10.51 29.25 5.13
C GLY A 104 9.57 28.09 5.47
N LYS A 105 8.50 27.92 4.69
CA LYS A 105 7.56 26.78 4.85
C LYS A 105 8.00 25.60 4.00
N ARG A 106 7.80 24.39 4.53
CA ARG A 106 7.93 23.17 3.72
C ARG A 106 6.61 22.88 3.05
N LYS A 107 6.67 22.54 1.76
CA LYS A 107 5.54 22.09 0.95
C LYS A 107 5.79 20.66 0.44
N PRO A 108 4.74 19.85 0.33
CA PRO A 108 4.85 18.55 -0.30
C PRO A 108 4.96 18.70 -1.82
N PHE A 109 5.92 18.00 -2.42
CA PHE A 109 6.15 17.92 -3.85
C PHE A 109 6.17 16.47 -4.32
N SER A 110 5.52 16.17 -5.43
CA SER A 110 5.79 14.97 -6.21
C SER A 110 7.01 15.25 -7.10
N ILE A 111 8.04 14.41 -7.02
CA ILE A 111 9.34 14.63 -7.68
C ILE A 111 9.62 13.55 -8.71
N PHE A 112 10.17 13.99 -9.84
CA PHE A 112 10.65 13.13 -10.90
C PHE A 112 12.07 13.53 -11.32
N GLY A 113 13.04 12.66 -11.09
CA GLY A 113 14.45 12.85 -11.44
C GLY A 113 14.77 12.21 -12.80
N LEU A 114 15.40 12.97 -13.69
CA LEU A 114 15.82 12.55 -15.02
C LEU A 114 17.32 12.77 -15.19
N PRO A 115 18.08 11.80 -15.74
CA PRO A 115 19.48 12.02 -16.08
C PRO A 115 19.59 12.77 -17.43
N ILE A 116 20.52 13.69 -17.52
CA ILE A 116 20.94 14.32 -18.80
C ILE A 116 22.15 13.56 -19.28
N LYS A 117 22.06 13.01 -20.50
CA LYS A 117 23.11 12.22 -21.12
C LYS A 117 23.56 12.78 -22.46
N THR A 118 24.82 12.57 -22.79
CA THR A 118 25.32 12.72 -24.17
C THR A 118 24.80 11.59 -25.06
N GLU A 119 25.00 11.70 -26.35
CA GLU A 119 24.68 10.64 -27.31
C GLU A 119 25.45 9.34 -27.03
N ASP A 120 26.64 9.44 -26.48
CA ASP A 120 27.48 8.31 -26.05
C ASP A 120 27.07 7.71 -24.69
N GLY A 121 26.01 8.24 -24.06
CA GLY A 121 25.47 7.73 -22.81
C GLY A 121 26.14 8.27 -21.54
N GLU A 122 27.08 9.20 -21.66
CA GLU A 122 27.73 9.85 -20.51
C GLU A 122 26.76 10.78 -19.77
N VAL A 123 26.58 10.61 -18.46
CA VAL A 123 25.72 11.47 -17.64
C VAL A 123 26.42 12.82 -17.37
N LEU A 124 25.87 13.92 -17.85
CA LEU A 124 26.36 15.28 -17.63
C LEU A 124 25.76 15.96 -16.41
N GLY A 125 24.56 15.54 -16.01
CA GLY A 125 23.81 16.11 -14.90
C GLY A 125 22.42 15.50 -14.80
N GLY A 126 21.47 16.22 -14.19
CA GLY A 126 20.09 15.77 -14.08
C GLY A 126 19.09 16.92 -14.06
N ILE A 127 17.87 16.59 -14.44
CA ILE A 127 16.70 17.45 -14.31
C ILE A 127 15.83 16.93 -13.20
N GLU A 128 15.35 17.79 -12.31
CA GLU A 128 14.26 17.50 -11.42
C GLU A 128 13.01 18.25 -11.87
N LEU A 129 11.97 17.50 -12.17
CA LEU A 129 10.62 18.00 -12.38
C LEU A 129 9.84 17.81 -11.08
N PHE A 130 9.02 18.78 -10.69
CA PHE A 130 8.24 18.65 -9.46
C PHE A 130 6.91 19.38 -9.55
N THR A 131 5.92 18.87 -8.82
CA THR A 131 4.58 19.47 -8.76
C THR A 131 4.14 19.64 -7.32
N ASP A 132 3.28 20.64 -7.07
CA ASP A 132 2.65 20.82 -5.76
C ASP A 132 1.73 19.63 -5.46
N ALA A 133 2.03 18.89 -4.41
CA ALA A 133 1.26 17.73 -3.97
C ALA A 133 0.33 18.06 -2.78
N GLU A 134 0.17 19.32 -2.39
CA GLU A 134 -0.57 19.70 -1.17
C GLU A 134 -2.02 19.21 -1.20
N ASN A 135 -2.70 19.31 -2.33
CA ASN A 135 -4.07 18.83 -2.45
C ASN A 135 -4.10 17.30 -2.52
N ALA A 136 -3.21 16.68 -3.28
CA ALA A 136 -3.10 15.22 -3.36
C ALA A 136 -2.82 14.59 -1.99
N ASP A 137 -1.95 15.19 -1.18
CA ASP A 137 -1.67 14.74 0.18
C ASP A 137 -2.89 14.90 1.13
N LYS A 138 -3.67 15.98 0.96
CA LYS A 138 -4.92 16.17 1.72
C LYS A 138 -5.98 15.16 1.33
N ASP A 139 -6.16 14.94 0.04
CA ASP A 139 -7.13 13.98 -0.50
C ASP A 139 -6.75 12.55 -0.08
N MET A 140 -5.46 12.20 -0.17
CA MET A 140 -4.94 10.93 0.32
C MET A 140 -5.16 10.77 1.82
N SER A 141 -4.88 11.80 2.62
CA SER A 141 -5.09 11.77 4.08
C SER A 141 -6.57 11.60 4.44
N LEU A 142 -7.46 12.19 3.65
CA LEU A 142 -8.90 12.01 3.82
C LEU A 142 -9.32 10.58 3.45
N ALA A 143 -8.85 10.06 2.33
CA ALA A 143 -9.15 8.70 1.90
C ALA A 143 -8.68 7.65 2.94
N ILE A 144 -7.48 7.82 3.50
CA ILE A 144 -6.97 6.98 4.59
C ILE A 144 -7.91 7.01 5.81
N LYS A 145 -8.35 8.21 6.21
CA LYS A 145 -9.29 8.34 7.35
C LYS A 145 -10.63 7.67 7.07
N ILE A 146 -11.14 7.79 5.85
CA ILE A 146 -12.39 7.13 5.45
C ILE A 146 -12.21 5.61 5.52
N GLN A 147 -11.15 5.05 4.91
CA GLN A 147 -10.90 3.60 4.96
C GLN A 147 -10.72 3.10 6.40
N GLN A 148 -9.97 3.82 7.23
CA GLN A 148 -9.80 3.48 8.65
C GLN A 148 -11.10 3.48 9.45
N ALA A 149 -12.08 4.31 9.06
CA ALA A 149 -13.38 4.35 9.72
C ALA A 149 -14.22 3.08 9.46
N PHE A 150 -13.89 2.30 8.43
CA PHE A 150 -14.51 1.01 8.15
C PHE A 150 -13.87 -0.17 8.87
N VAL A 151 -12.68 0.03 9.46
CA VAL A 151 -12.07 -1.02 10.29
C VAL A 151 -12.86 -1.11 11.60
N PRO A 152 -13.42 -2.28 11.93
CA PRO A 152 -14.18 -2.42 13.17
C PRO A 152 -13.27 -2.25 14.40
N LYS A 153 -13.88 -1.86 15.50
CA LYS A 153 -13.19 -1.82 16.79
C LYS A 153 -13.24 -3.17 17.46
N ASP A 154 -12.20 -3.48 18.23
CA ASP A 154 -12.17 -4.69 19.04
C ASP A 154 -13.40 -4.78 19.95
N GLU A 155 -13.91 -5.98 20.11
CA GLU A 155 -14.91 -6.35 21.10
C GLU A 155 -14.29 -7.30 22.12
N GLU A 156 -15.01 -7.65 23.20
CA GLU A 156 -14.45 -8.42 24.33
C GLU A 156 -13.76 -9.74 23.92
N HIS A 157 -14.26 -10.38 22.85
CA HIS A 157 -13.76 -11.68 22.38
C HIS A 157 -13.41 -11.70 20.88
N ILE A 158 -13.40 -10.53 20.22
CA ILE A 158 -13.10 -10.39 18.82
C ILE A 158 -12.10 -9.25 18.64
N GLU A 159 -10.90 -9.59 18.18
CA GLU A 159 -9.86 -8.60 17.88
C GLU A 159 -9.74 -8.43 16.37
N PHE A 160 -9.48 -7.19 15.94
CA PHE A 160 -9.27 -6.82 14.55
C PHE A 160 -7.95 -6.08 14.39
N PHE A 161 -7.23 -6.39 13.33
CA PHE A 161 -5.99 -5.70 12.99
C PHE A 161 -5.94 -5.44 11.49
N TYR A 162 -5.67 -4.20 11.13
CA TYR A 162 -5.51 -3.77 9.73
C TYR A 162 -4.32 -2.85 9.59
N ARG A 163 -3.41 -3.18 8.69
CA ARG A 163 -2.24 -2.37 8.39
C ARG A 163 -1.93 -2.41 6.89
N PRO A 164 -2.32 -1.37 6.15
CA PRO A 164 -2.02 -1.28 4.72
C PRO A 164 -0.52 -1.07 4.47
N SER A 165 -0.03 -1.58 3.35
CA SER A 165 1.36 -1.46 2.90
C SER A 165 1.72 -0.05 2.42
N ALA A 166 0.79 0.64 1.77
CA ALA A 166 0.99 1.92 1.10
C ALA A 166 0.05 3.05 1.57
N GLY A 167 -0.43 2.98 2.82
CA GLY A 167 -1.36 3.98 3.38
C GLY A 167 -2.83 3.67 3.11
N LEU A 168 -3.19 3.22 1.91
CA LEU A 168 -4.47 2.63 1.52
C LEU A 168 -4.22 1.19 1.07
N GLY A 169 -5.11 0.27 1.43
CA GLY A 169 -4.98 -1.14 1.11
C GLY A 169 -6.20 -1.72 0.39
N GLY A 170 -6.01 -2.89 -0.22
CA GLY A 170 -7.05 -3.69 -0.84
C GLY A 170 -7.82 -4.53 0.17
N ASP A 171 -7.15 -4.98 1.22
CA ASP A 171 -7.75 -5.83 2.25
C ASP A 171 -8.94 -5.17 2.93
N MET A 172 -9.91 -6.01 3.32
CA MET A 172 -11.13 -5.58 4.00
C MET A 172 -11.48 -6.51 5.14
N ILE A 173 -11.79 -5.95 6.31
CA ILE A 173 -12.47 -6.66 7.38
C ILE A 173 -13.97 -6.40 7.25
N TYR A 174 -14.74 -7.47 7.11
CA TYR A 174 -16.18 -7.41 7.17
C TYR A 174 -16.65 -7.76 8.58
N TYR A 175 -17.44 -6.88 9.18
CA TYR A 175 -18.06 -7.11 10.48
C TYR A 175 -19.44 -6.48 10.54
N ASN A 176 -20.46 -7.32 10.63
CA ASN A 176 -21.84 -6.95 10.88
C ASN A 176 -22.48 -8.15 11.62
N PHE A 177 -22.35 -8.12 12.95
CA PHE A 177 -22.72 -9.25 13.79
C PHE A 177 -24.08 -9.86 13.41
N PRO A 178 -24.19 -11.17 13.26
CA PRO A 178 -23.20 -12.21 13.56
C PRO A 178 -22.22 -12.54 12.42
N TRP A 179 -22.19 -11.77 11.35
CA TRP A 179 -21.32 -12.00 10.21
C TRP A 179 -19.93 -11.38 10.42
N ILE A 180 -18.91 -12.18 10.16
CA ILE A 180 -17.50 -11.78 10.24
C ILE A 180 -16.77 -12.34 9.04
N GLY A 181 -15.84 -11.56 8.47
CA GLY A 181 -15.03 -12.01 7.37
C GLY A 181 -13.78 -11.16 7.16
N ILE A 182 -12.88 -11.72 6.41
CA ILE A 182 -11.70 -11.08 5.88
C ILE A 182 -11.69 -11.30 4.37
N ILE A 183 -11.36 -10.27 3.63
CA ILE A 183 -11.30 -10.32 2.16
C ILE A 183 -10.02 -9.63 1.73
N ASP A 184 -9.29 -10.29 0.84
CA ASP A 184 -8.09 -9.79 0.21
C ASP A 184 -8.33 -9.60 -1.28
N ILE A 185 -8.20 -8.37 -1.74
CA ILE A 185 -8.45 -7.95 -3.11
C ILE A 185 -7.13 -7.88 -3.87
N SER A 186 -7.10 -8.46 -5.05
CA SER A 186 -5.93 -8.42 -5.93
C SER A 186 -5.42 -7.00 -6.17
N GLY A 187 -4.18 -6.71 -5.74
CA GLY A 187 -3.50 -5.42 -5.87
C GLY A 187 -3.54 -4.58 -4.60
N HIS A 188 -2.88 -3.43 -4.63
CA HIS A 188 -2.70 -2.55 -3.47
C HIS A 188 -2.88 -1.07 -3.83
N GLY A 189 -2.99 -0.22 -2.84
CA GLY A 189 -3.06 1.23 -3.00
C GLY A 189 -4.46 1.75 -3.31
N VAL A 190 -4.54 2.92 -3.96
CA VAL A 190 -5.80 3.68 -4.13
C VAL A 190 -6.87 2.89 -4.88
N ALA A 191 -6.50 2.25 -6.00
CA ALA A 191 -7.46 1.51 -6.81
C ALA A 191 -8.06 0.34 -6.04
N ALA A 192 -7.23 -0.49 -5.40
CA ALA A 192 -7.68 -1.61 -4.58
C ALA A 192 -8.55 -1.14 -3.40
N SER A 193 -8.21 -0.01 -2.76
CA SER A 193 -8.99 0.55 -1.66
C SER A 193 -10.40 1.02 -2.09
N LEU A 194 -10.55 1.58 -3.28
CA LEU A 194 -11.86 1.95 -3.82
C LEU A 194 -12.71 0.72 -4.11
N ILE A 195 -12.07 -0.33 -4.61
CA ILE A 195 -12.72 -1.62 -4.86
C ILE A 195 -13.14 -2.28 -3.55
N SER A 196 -12.32 -2.22 -2.50
CA SER A 196 -12.69 -2.78 -1.19
C SER A 196 -13.92 -2.10 -0.59
N MET A 197 -14.07 -0.78 -0.78
CA MET A 197 -15.27 -0.05 -0.35
C MET A 197 -16.52 -0.44 -1.15
N LEU A 198 -16.38 -0.62 -2.47
CA LEU A 198 -17.47 -1.12 -3.31
C LEU A 198 -17.86 -2.54 -2.89
N LEU A 199 -16.86 -3.43 -2.74
CA LEU A 199 -17.08 -4.81 -2.35
C LEU A 199 -17.79 -4.91 -0.98
N ARG A 200 -17.43 -4.03 -0.03
CA ARG A 200 -18.16 -3.95 1.24
C ARG A 200 -19.66 -3.71 1.03
N THR A 201 -20.02 -2.76 0.16
CA THR A 201 -21.43 -2.47 -0.15
C THR A 201 -22.12 -3.68 -0.81
N VAL A 202 -21.39 -4.39 -1.67
CA VAL A 202 -21.89 -5.62 -2.29
C VAL A 202 -22.13 -6.71 -1.24
N VAL A 203 -21.16 -6.93 -0.34
CA VAL A 203 -21.29 -7.90 0.76
C VAL A 203 -22.45 -7.53 1.69
N ASP A 204 -22.60 -6.24 2.07
CA ASP A 204 -23.72 -5.77 2.86
C ASP A 204 -25.06 -6.09 2.19
N THR A 205 -25.13 -5.86 0.86
CA THR A 205 -26.34 -6.16 0.07
C THR A 205 -26.66 -7.66 0.07
N VAL A 206 -25.64 -8.50 -0.18
CA VAL A 206 -25.82 -9.97 -0.21
C VAL A 206 -26.26 -10.48 1.16
N ILE A 207 -25.59 -10.05 2.23
CA ILE A 207 -25.86 -10.54 3.60
C ILE A 207 -27.22 -10.07 4.12
N ALA A 208 -27.73 -8.92 3.66
CA ALA A 208 -29.05 -8.41 4.03
C ALA A 208 -30.20 -9.36 3.63
N TYR A 209 -29.99 -10.24 2.66
CA TYR A 209 -30.95 -11.27 2.26
C TYR A 209 -30.83 -12.57 3.06
N GLU A 210 -29.98 -12.61 4.10
CA GLU A 210 -29.72 -13.80 4.93
C GLU A 210 -29.42 -15.07 4.10
N PRO A 211 -28.42 -15.05 3.21
CA PRO A 211 -28.13 -16.15 2.31
C PRO A 211 -27.63 -17.38 3.07
N HIS A 212 -27.77 -18.55 2.45
CA HIS A 212 -26.96 -19.69 2.85
C HIS A 212 -25.48 -19.40 2.60
N ILE A 213 -24.61 -19.79 3.51
CA ILE A 213 -23.17 -19.45 3.48
C ILE A 213 -22.51 -19.95 2.20
N ASN A 214 -22.87 -21.15 1.74
CA ASN A 214 -22.37 -21.74 0.49
C ASN A 214 -22.65 -20.90 -0.77
N ASN A 215 -23.72 -20.07 -0.77
CA ASN A 215 -24.11 -19.26 -1.92
C ASN A 215 -23.46 -17.87 -1.94
N ILE A 216 -22.77 -17.46 -0.87
CA ILE A 216 -22.17 -16.12 -0.75
C ILE A 216 -21.23 -15.79 -1.93
N PRO A 217 -20.28 -16.65 -2.34
CA PRO A 217 -19.39 -16.31 -3.46
C PRO A 217 -20.14 -16.06 -4.76
N PHE A 218 -21.10 -16.92 -5.11
CA PHE A 218 -21.94 -16.77 -6.29
C PHE A 218 -22.75 -15.48 -6.28
N LEU A 219 -23.39 -15.16 -5.15
CA LEU A 219 -24.19 -13.95 -5.00
C LEU A 219 -23.34 -12.68 -5.10
N ILE A 220 -22.13 -12.67 -4.50
CA ILE A 220 -21.20 -11.54 -4.61
C ILE A 220 -20.76 -11.38 -6.07
N GLU A 221 -20.39 -12.45 -6.77
CA GLU A 221 -19.95 -12.38 -8.16
C GLU A 221 -21.06 -11.84 -9.06
N ASN A 222 -22.29 -12.30 -8.88
CA ASN A 222 -23.45 -11.78 -9.61
C ASN A 222 -23.69 -10.28 -9.36
N GLU A 223 -23.55 -9.81 -8.14
CA GLU A 223 -23.67 -8.38 -7.85
C GLU A 223 -22.50 -7.58 -8.48
N LEU A 224 -21.29 -8.10 -8.45
CA LEU A 224 -20.12 -7.44 -9.05
C LEU A 224 -20.19 -7.30 -10.56
N THR A 225 -20.84 -8.23 -11.27
CA THR A 225 -21.02 -8.14 -12.73
C THR A 225 -21.73 -6.86 -13.17
N LYS A 226 -22.57 -6.27 -12.32
CA LYS A 226 -23.25 -5.01 -12.59
C LYS A 226 -22.31 -3.83 -12.77
N TYR A 227 -21.09 -3.91 -12.22
CA TYR A 227 -20.11 -2.83 -12.24
C TYR A 227 -19.08 -2.98 -13.37
N GLN A 228 -19.10 -4.09 -14.12
CA GLN A 228 -18.22 -4.36 -15.28
C GLN A 228 -16.73 -4.15 -14.98
N LEU A 229 -16.29 -4.56 -13.79
CA LEU A 229 -14.89 -4.46 -13.36
C LEU A 229 -14.10 -5.66 -13.89
N GLU A 230 -13.35 -5.45 -14.96
CA GLU A 230 -12.50 -6.49 -15.55
C GLU A 230 -11.22 -6.70 -14.73
N GLY A 231 -10.81 -7.97 -14.59
CA GLY A 231 -9.55 -8.35 -13.95
C GLY A 231 -9.52 -8.19 -12.42
N LEU A 232 -10.65 -7.91 -11.81
CA LEU A 232 -10.81 -7.88 -10.36
C LEU A 232 -11.11 -9.29 -9.85
N TYR A 233 -10.30 -9.78 -8.93
CA TYR A 233 -10.61 -10.98 -8.15
C TYR A 233 -10.23 -10.77 -6.68
N PHE A 234 -10.82 -11.56 -5.81
CA PHE A 234 -10.47 -11.56 -4.40
C PHE A 234 -10.51 -12.96 -3.81
N THR A 235 -9.76 -13.14 -2.74
CA THR A 235 -9.83 -14.26 -1.82
C THR A 235 -10.45 -13.82 -0.50
N GLY A 236 -10.92 -14.73 0.32
CA GLY A 236 -11.47 -14.34 1.62
C GLY A 236 -12.06 -15.50 2.40
N ILE A 237 -12.33 -15.19 3.65
CA ILE A 237 -13.13 -16.03 4.55
C ILE A 237 -14.30 -15.20 5.03
N ILE A 238 -15.52 -15.66 4.77
CA ILE A 238 -16.74 -15.00 5.21
C ILE A 238 -17.60 -16.02 5.93
N GLY A 239 -18.11 -15.69 7.10
CA GLY A 239 -18.90 -16.61 7.89
C GLY A 239 -19.78 -15.95 8.93
N LYS A 240 -20.52 -16.78 9.63
CA LYS A 240 -21.51 -16.42 10.64
C LYS A 240 -21.20 -17.09 11.96
N LEU A 241 -21.28 -16.33 13.05
CA LEU A 241 -21.20 -16.84 14.40
C LEU A 241 -22.56 -17.36 14.87
N GLU A 242 -22.62 -18.61 15.31
CA GLU A 242 -23.78 -19.25 15.88
C GLU A 242 -23.40 -19.91 17.23
N GLY A 243 -23.58 -19.18 18.32
CA GLY A 243 -23.08 -19.60 19.63
C GLY A 243 -21.55 -19.69 19.63
N SER A 244 -20.99 -20.85 20.02
CA SER A 244 -19.53 -21.06 19.96
C SER A 244 -19.02 -21.44 18.57
N LYS A 245 -19.90 -21.63 17.59
CA LYS A 245 -19.49 -22.10 16.26
C LYS A 245 -19.36 -20.95 15.27
N TYR A 246 -18.25 -20.92 14.56
CA TYR A 246 -18.06 -20.10 13.39
C TYR A 246 -18.24 -20.96 12.14
N LYS A 247 -19.31 -20.71 11.40
CA LYS A 247 -19.59 -21.35 10.11
C LYS A 247 -19.15 -20.42 9.01
N PHE A 248 -18.28 -20.87 8.11
CA PHE A 248 -17.69 -20.00 7.10
C PHE A 248 -17.44 -20.71 5.77
N ILE A 249 -17.30 -19.92 4.73
CA ILE A 249 -16.79 -20.33 3.42
C ILE A 249 -15.37 -19.78 3.25
N ASP A 250 -14.48 -20.62 2.73
CA ASP A 250 -13.12 -20.28 2.35
C ASP A 250 -13.07 -20.08 0.83
N ILE A 251 -12.81 -18.85 0.41
CA ILE A 251 -12.76 -18.43 -0.98
C ILE A 251 -11.29 -18.37 -1.43
N GLY A 252 -10.61 -19.52 -1.40
CA GLY A 252 -9.21 -19.63 -1.81
C GLY A 252 -8.23 -18.79 -0.98
N HIS A 253 -8.52 -18.61 0.32
CA HIS A 253 -7.77 -17.76 1.23
C HIS A 253 -6.77 -18.57 2.08
N PRO A 254 -5.74 -17.96 2.68
CA PRO A 254 -4.89 -18.66 3.64
C PRO A 254 -5.71 -19.30 4.77
N SER A 255 -5.47 -20.60 5.01
CA SER A 255 -6.23 -21.37 6.01
C SER A 255 -6.05 -20.82 7.41
N PRO A 256 -7.13 -20.71 8.22
CA PRO A 256 -7.06 -20.23 9.59
C PRO A 256 -6.20 -21.12 10.50
N ILE A 257 -5.77 -20.56 11.62
CA ILE A 257 -4.94 -21.26 12.61
C ILE A 257 -5.70 -21.35 13.95
N ASN A 258 -5.77 -22.54 14.53
CA ASN A 258 -6.07 -22.69 15.95
C ASN A 258 -4.81 -22.35 16.76
N ILE A 259 -4.79 -21.18 17.40
CA ILE A 259 -3.59 -20.74 18.12
C ILE A 259 -3.35 -21.46 19.46
N ALA A 260 -4.32 -22.20 19.99
CA ALA A 260 -4.13 -23.00 21.18
C ALA A 260 -3.34 -24.28 20.89
N THR A 261 -3.50 -24.86 19.71
CA THR A 261 -2.83 -26.09 19.29
C THR A 261 -1.70 -25.82 18.27
N SER A 262 -1.56 -24.57 17.80
CA SER A 262 -0.64 -24.21 16.71
C SER A 262 -0.89 -24.99 15.41
N GLN A 263 -2.14 -25.32 15.14
CA GLN A 263 -2.54 -26.12 14.00
C GLN A 263 -3.18 -25.24 12.92
N VAL A 264 -2.68 -25.35 11.69
CA VAL A 264 -3.35 -24.84 10.50
C VAL A 264 -4.57 -25.73 10.21
N LEU A 265 -5.74 -25.13 10.02
CA LEU A 265 -6.95 -25.88 9.75
C LEU A 265 -6.97 -26.40 8.32
N GLU A 266 -7.46 -27.60 8.12
CA GLU A 266 -7.86 -28.07 6.78
C GLU A 266 -9.24 -27.52 6.47
N THR A 267 -9.36 -26.73 5.39
CA THR A 267 -10.61 -26.12 4.95
C THR A 267 -11.04 -26.67 3.60
N ASN A 268 -12.35 -26.82 3.40
CA ASN A 268 -12.92 -26.98 2.07
C ASN A 268 -13.01 -25.58 1.47
N ASN A 269 -12.23 -25.33 0.43
CA ASN A 269 -12.19 -24.03 -0.23
C ASN A 269 -12.91 -24.05 -1.59
N VAL A 270 -13.35 -22.88 -2.03
CA VAL A 270 -13.85 -22.63 -3.37
C VAL A 270 -12.88 -21.72 -4.12
N ILE A 271 -13.09 -21.56 -5.41
CA ILE A 271 -12.25 -20.68 -6.22
C ILE A 271 -12.41 -19.20 -5.82
N PRO A 272 -11.38 -18.36 -5.97
CA PRO A 272 -11.50 -16.93 -5.79
C PRO A 272 -12.63 -16.32 -6.64
N VAL A 273 -13.34 -15.36 -6.08
CA VAL A 273 -14.42 -14.64 -6.79
C VAL A 273 -13.85 -13.58 -7.72
N GLY A 274 -14.49 -13.42 -8.90
CA GLY A 274 -14.12 -12.42 -9.90
C GLY A 274 -13.63 -13.00 -11.23
N PHE A 275 -13.48 -14.33 -11.31
CA PHE A 275 -13.09 -15.02 -12.55
C PHE A 275 -14.27 -15.40 -13.43
N GLY A 276 -15.51 -15.16 -12.99
CA GLY A 276 -16.72 -15.55 -13.73
C GLY A 276 -17.04 -17.05 -13.65
N PHE A 277 -16.48 -17.75 -12.66
CA PHE A 277 -16.64 -19.20 -12.48
C PHE A 277 -17.34 -19.59 -11.20
N SER A 278 -17.78 -18.62 -10.37
CA SER A 278 -18.53 -18.96 -9.18
C SER A 278 -19.91 -19.52 -9.56
N GLU A 279 -20.28 -20.59 -8.90
CA GLU A 279 -21.57 -21.28 -9.04
C GLU A 279 -22.22 -21.47 -7.67
N GLU A 280 -23.44 -21.95 -7.63
CA GLU A 280 -24.07 -22.35 -6.40
C GLU A 280 -23.39 -23.64 -5.88
N TYR A 281 -22.72 -23.49 -4.73
CA TYR A 281 -22.01 -24.61 -4.11
C TYR A 281 -22.94 -25.42 -3.20
N SER A 282 -22.63 -26.71 -3.06
CA SER A 282 -23.29 -27.56 -2.07
C SER A 282 -22.84 -27.25 -0.63
N ASP A 283 -23.55 -27.75 0.37
CA ASP A 283 -23.27 -27.45 1.79
C ASP A 283 -21.93 -28.03 2.29
N ASP A 284 -21.32 -28.96 1.56
CA ASP A 284 -20.04 -29.57 1.90
C ASP A 284 -18.84 -28.60 1.84
N VAL A 285 -18.97 -27.46 1.16
CA VAL A 285 -17.96 -26.40 1.18
C VAL A 285 -18.03 -25.51 2.44
N VAL A 286 -19.08 -25.63 3.25
CA VAL A 286 -19.22 -24.85 4.49
C VAL A 286 -18.37 -25.48 5.59
N ASN A 287 -17.39 -24.72 6.03
CA ASN A 287 -16.54 -25.09 7.15
C ASN A 287 -17.19 -24.73 8.48
N VAL A 288 -16.99 -25.55 9.51
CA VAL A 288 -17.48 -25.31 10.87
C VAL A 288 -16.35 -25.46 11.86
N TYR A 289 -16.07 -24.39 12.60
CA TYR A 289 -15.09 -24.40 13.66
C TYR A 289 -15.77 -24.11 15.01
N ASP A 290 -15.49 -24.92 16.04
CA ASP A 290 -15.98 -24.68 17.40
C ASP A 290 -14.92 -23.92 18.21
N LEU A 291 -15.24 -22.69 18.62
CA LEU A 291 -14.34 -21.85 19.42
C LEU A 291 -14.05 -22.42 20.82
N ASN A 292 -14.75 -23.47 21.24
CA ASN A 292 -14.40 -24.23 22.44
C ASN A 292 -13.09 -25.03 22.24
N ASP A 293 -12.71 -25.35 20.99
CA ASP A 293 -11.46 -26.06 20.68
C ASP A 293 -10.24 -25.12 20.72
N GLY A 294 -10.47 -23.82 20.84
CA GLY A 294 -9.44 -22.79 20.98
C GLY A 294 -9.72 -21.53 20.16
N PRO A 295 -8.93 -20.45 20.37
CA PRO A 295 -9.08 -19.23 19.57
C PRO A 295 -8.74 -19.48 18.11
N LEU A 296 -9.55 -18.90 17.20
CA LEU A 296 -9.38 -18.99 15.77
C LEU A 296 -8.71 -17.71 15.25
N PHE A 297 -7.58 -17.87 14.57
CA PHE A 297 -6.81 -16.81 13.95
C PHE A 297 -6.98 -16.86 12.44
N ILE A 298 -7.51 -15.79 11.86
CA ILE A 298 -7.75 -15.60 10.43
C ILE A 298 -6.87 -14.43 9.98
N TYR A 299 -6.22 -14.53 8.82
CA TYR A 299 -5.22 -13.55 8.37
C TYR A 299 -5.08 -13.56 6.84
N THR A 300 -4.65 -12.43 6.26
CA THR A 300 -4.29 -12.31 4.84
C THR A 300 -2.85 -12.74 4.57
N ASP A 301 -2.52 -12.97 3.31
CA ASP A 301 -1.21 -13.48 2.87
C ASP A 301 -0.06 -12.53 3.19
N GLY A 302 -0.31 -11.22 3.35
CA GLY A 302 0.71 -10.25 3.73
C GLY A 302 1.45 -10.55 5.04
N ILE A 303 0.90 -11.43 5.91
CA ILE A 303 1.61 -11.92 7.09
C ILE A 303 2.22 -13.30 6.87
N SER A 304 1.59 -14.19 6.11
CA SER A 304 2.12 -15.54 5.85
C SER A 304 3.17 -15.55 4.71
N GLU A 305 3.08 -14.67 3.74
CA GLU A 305 4.07 -14.51 2.67
C GLU A 305 5.26 -13.62 3.04
N LEU A 306 5.39 -13.32 4.32
CA LEU A 306 6.52 -12.55 4.84
C LEU A 306 7.85 -13.21 4.48
N GLU A 307 8.74 -12.48 3.78
CA GLU A 307 10.13 -12.91 3.58
C GLU A 307 10.93 -12.86 4.88
N THR A 308 11.46 -14.01 5.28
CA THR A 308 12.39 -14.18 6.40
C THR A 308 13.80 -14.48 5.88
N LYS A 309 14.78 -14.59 6.79
CA LYS A 309 16.14 -15.01 6.43
C LYS A 309 16.20 -16.45 5.90
N ASP A 310 15.24 -17.27 6.29
CA ASP A 310 15.16 -18.70 5.98
C ASP A 310 14.19 -19.00 4.81
N GLY A 311 13.64 -17.97 4.16
CA GLY A 311 12.65 -18.06 3.09
C GLY A 311 11.30 -17.45 3.50
N MET A 312 10.25 -17.78 2.76
CA MET A 312 8.88 -17.36 3.07
C MET A 312 8.39 -18.03 4.37
N LEU A 313 7.70 -17.27 5.24
CA LEU A 313 7.23 -17.77 6.53
C LEU A 313 6.22 -18.93 6.36
N GLY A 314 5.22 -18.74 5.50
CA GLY A 314 4.13 -19.69 5.29
C GLY A 314 3.17 -19.82 6.48
N SER A 315 2.01 -20.44 6.23
CA SER A 315 1.01 -20.70 7.31
C SER A 315 1.57 -21.60 8.40
N GLU A 316 2.36 -22.62 8.07
CA GLU A 316 3.00 -23.51 9.03
C GLU A 316 4.07 -22.81 9.89
N GLY A 317 4.83 -21.88 9.29
CA GLY A 317 5.78 -21.04 10.02
C GLY A 317 5.07 -20.10 10.97
N LEU A 318 3.98 -19.49 10.51
CA LEU A 318 3.14 -18.59 11.30
C LEU A 318 2.50 -19.35 12.48
N ALA A 319 1.97 -20.56 12.27
CA ALA A 319 1.39 -21.40 13.31
C ALA A 319 2.37 -21.73 14.45
N LYS A 320 3.67 -21.87 14.15
CA LYS A 320 4.72 -22.17 15.15
C LYS A 320 5.07 -20.98 16.05
N ILE A 321 4.83 -19.75 15.62
CA ILE A 321 5.19 -18.54 16.38
C ILE A 321 4.03 -17.94 17.17
N VAL A 322 2.78 -18.32 16.85
CA VAL A 322 1.59 -17.88 17.58
C VAL A 322 1.34 -18.76 18.81
N SER A 323 0.73 -18.21 19.83
CA SER A 323 0.34 -18.92 21.04
C SER A 323 -1.02 -18.44 21.56
N LYS A 324 -1.70 -19.26 22.37
CA LYS A 324 -3.07 -18.97 22.82
C LYS A 324 -3.21 -17.66 23.60
N ASP A 325 -2.12 -17.20 24.23
CA ASP A 325 -2.11 -15.98 25.05
C ASP A 325 -1.77 -14.72 24.21
N ASP A 326 -1.46 -14.88 22.93
CA ASP A 326 -1.17 -13.76 22.04
C ASP A 326 -2.45 -12.98 21.70
N ASN A 327 -2.32 -11.67 21.60
CA ASN A 327 -3.24 -10.80 20.90
C ASN A 327 -2.67 -10.46 19.50
N LEU A 328 -3.49 -9.85 18.62
CA LEU A 328 -3.07 -9.56 17.25
C LEU A 328 -1.85 -8.64 17.18
N SER A 329 -1.73 -7.68 18.09
CA SER A 329 -0.55 -6.80 18.16
C SER A 329 0.72 -7.58 18.52
N SER A 330 0.64 -8.56 19.42
CA SER A 330 1.79 -9.40 19.78
C SER A 330 2.20 -10.32 18.64
N ILE A 331 1.23 -10.90 17.92
CA ILE A 331 1.49 -11.71 16.72
C ILE A 331 2.22 -10.87 15.67
N TYR A 332 1.71 -9.68 15.36
CA TYR A 332 2.36 -8.78 14.41
C TYR A 332 3.78 -8.40 14.83
N LEU A 333 4.02 -8.10 16.11
CA LEU A 333 5.36 -7.77 16.61
C LEU A 333 6.34 -8.96 16.52
N LYS A 334 5.86 -10.18 16.69
CA LYS A 334 6.66 -11.41 16.51
C LYS A 334 7.10 -11.55 15.04
N THR A 335 6.18 -11.34 14.09
CA THR A 335 6.50 -11.42 12.65
C THR A 335 7.46 -10.33 12.21
N LEU A 336 7.35 -9.11 12.74
CA LEU A 336 8.29 -8.03 12.44
C LEU A 336 9.75 -8.37 12.76
N LYS A 337 10.00 -9.18 13.81
CA LYS A 337 11.34 -9.61 14.20
C LYS A 337 11.95 -10.62 13.23
N LEU A 338 11.13 -11.34 12.49
CA LEU A 338 11.56 -12.34 11.50
C LEU A 338 11.80 -11.74 10.11
N ARG A 339 11.29 -10.54 9.87
CA ARG A 339 11.29 -9.89 8.56
C ARG A 339 12.71 -9.62 8.07
N LYS A 340 12.96 -9.97 6.80
CA LYS A 340 14.22 -9.70 6.10
C LYS A 340 14.34 -8.24 5.66
N SER A 341 13.24 -7.63 5.25
CA SER A 341 13.16 -6.23 4.79
C SER A 341 12.36 -5.37 5.78
N PRO A 342 12.77 -4.12 6.06
CA PRO A 342 11.98 -3.20 6.89
C PRO A 342 10.70 -2.72 6.17
N VAL A 343 10.60 -2.88 4.85
CA VAL A 343 9.46 -2.45 4.04
C VAL A 343 8.41 -3.56 4.02
N GLN A 344 7.16 -3.19 4.30
CA GLN A 344 6.00 -4.08 4.17
C GLN A 344 5.63 -4.18 2.68
N SER A 345 5.60 -5.39 2.15
CA SER A 345 5.35 -5.67 0.73
C SER A 345 3.86 -5.68 0.40
N ASP A 346 3.02 -6.13 1.34
CA ASP A 346 1.59 -6.28 1.16
C ASP A 346 0.81 -5.83 2.39
N ASP A 347 -0.52 -5.72 2.25
CA ASP A 347 -1.41 -5.37 3.34
C ASP A 347 -1.44 -6.51 4.38
N VAL A 348 -1.55 -6.17 5.65
CA VAL A 348 -1.64 -7.15 6.73
C VAL A 348 -2.96 -6.94 7.45
N THR A 349 -3.81 -7.94 7.34
CA THR A 349 -5.13 -7.95 7.97
C THR A 349 -5.31 -9.23 8.79
N MET A 350 -5.85 -9.10 9.98
CA MET A 350 -5.99 -10.23 10.91
C MET A 350 -7.27 -10.10 11.72
N ILE A 351 -7.86 -11.24 12.04
CA ILE A 351 -8.99 -11.37 12.95
C ILE A 351 -8.67 -12.48 13.95
N LEU A 352 -8.98 -12.27 15.21
CA LEU A 352 -8.88 -13.29 16.26
C LEU A 352 -10.21 -13.44 16.97
N LEU A 353 -10.78 -14.64 16.87
CA LEU A 353 -12.04 -15.01 17.51
C LEU A 353 -11.77 -15.87 18.73
N ARG A 354 -12.38 -15.53 19.87
CA ARG A 354 -12.26 -16.26 21.15
C ARG A 354 -13.65 -16.62 21.69
N ASN A 355 -13.73 -17.68 22.47
CA ASN A 355 -14.92 -18.00 23.25
C ASN A 355 -14.77 -17.40 24.67
N PRO A 356 -15.84 -16.90 25.31
CA PRO A 356 -17.23 -16.83 24.84
C PRO A 356 -17.47 -15.66 23.85
N ILE A 357 -18.29 -15.91 22.83
CA ILE A 357 -18.75 -14.86 21.94
C ILE A 357 -19.96 -14.15 22.58
N PRO A 358 -20.05 -12.82 22.55
CA PRO A 358 -21.20 -12.09 23.04
C PRO A 358 -22.49 -12.57 22.36
N THR A 359 -23.48 -12.99 23.14
CA THR A 359 -24.83 -13.21 22.61
C THR A 359 -25.55 -11.88 22.57
N ARG A 360 -25.70 -11.31 21.38
CA ARG A 360 -26.53 -10.12 21.12
C ARG A 360 -27.93 -10.49 20.73
#